data_9cba4ee99afd4988c2f47010ae9ed204
#
_entry.id   9cba4ee99afd4988c2f47010ae9ed204
#
_cell.length_a   1.000
_cell.length_b   1.000
_cell.length_c   1.000
_cell.angle_alpha   90.00
_cell.angle_beta   90.00
_cell.angle_gamma   90.00
#
_symmetry.space_group_name_H-M   'P 1'
#
loop_
_entity.id
_entity.type
_entity.pdbx_description
1 polymer ?
#
loop_
_entity_poly.entity_id
_entity_poly.type
_entity_poly.pdbx_seq_one_letter_code
_entity_poly.pdbx_strand_id
1 'polypeptide(L)'
;MKNSRAFESLANTDSMTGVRNKHAYSEDEAALNRKIMGRELEKLAVVVCDINGLKIVNDTKGHAAGDKLIKDASALLCESFIHGAVYRIGGDEFVVLLQGKGYDTREETIRSLNQQIEGNIATDDVVISMGYSVLKPEDELLRDVFERADQMMYERKKELKRMGAKTREA
;
A
#
# COMPACT_ATOMS: atom_id res chain seq x y z
N MET A 1 16.40 -0.89 -28.30
CA MET A 1 16.37 -0.03 -27.12
C MET A 1 14.97 0.43 -26.71
N LYS A 2 14.14 0.93 -27.64
CA LYS A 2 12.75 1.30 -27.30
C LYS A 2 11.90 0.10 -26.84
N ASN A 3 12.14 -1.09 -27.38
CA ASN A 3 11.41 -2.31 -27.03
C ASN A 3 11.76 -2.83 -25.62
N SER A 4 13.00 -2.65 -25.17
CA SER A 4 13.46 -3.09 -23.85
C SER A 4 12.76 -2.31 -22.73
N ARG A 5 12.60 -0.98 -22.87
CA ARG A 5 11.88 -0.16 -21.89
C ARG A 5 10.37 -0.47 -21.85
N ALA A 6 9.77 -0.78 -23.01
CA ALA A 6 8.36 -1.18 -23.07
C ALA A 6 8.15 -2.53 -22.36
N PHE A 7 9.06 -3.51 -22.55
CA PHE A 7 9.01 -4.79 -21.85
C PHE A 7 9.21 -4.63 -20.35
N GLU A 8 10.17 -3.80 -19.91
CA GLU A 8 10.38 -3.51 -18.50
C GLU A 8 9.15 -2.87 -17.87
N SER A 9 8.51 -1.91 -18.56
CA SER A 9 7.28 -1.26 -18.09
C SER A 9 6.14 -2.27 -17.94
N LEU A 10 5.92 -3.13 -18.95
CA LEU A 10 4.88 -4.16 -18.89
C LEU A 10 5.15 -5.20 -17.80
N ALA A 11 6.42 -5.60 -17.62
CA ALA A 11 6.81 -6.57 -16.61
C ALA A 11 6.69 -6.04 -15.18
N ASN A 12 6.76 -4.72 -14.98
CA ASN A 12 6.83 -4.08 -13.67
C ASN A 12 5.60 -3.25 -13.29
N THR A 13 4.62 -3.15 -14.19
CA THR A 13 3.45 -2.28 -14.02
C THR A 13 2.17 -3.10 -13.89
N ASP A 14 1.34 -2.76 -12.91
CA ASP A 14 0.00 -3.32 -12.78
C ASP A 14 -0.90 -2.74 -13.88
N SER A 15 -1.48 -3.62 -14.70
CA SER A 15 -2.25 -3.22 -15.87
C SER A 15 -3.53 -2.46 -15.51
N MET A 16 -4.13 -2.73 -14.36
CA MET A 16 -5.39 -2.09 -13.94
C MET A 16 -5.16 -0.69 -13.38
N THR A 17 -4.15 -0.50 -12.55
CA THR A 17 -3.95 0.72 -11.78
C THR A 17 -2.79 1.58 -12.25
N GLY A 18 -1.87 1.02 -13.01
CA GLY A 18 -0.67 1.72 -13.47
C GLY A 18 0.44 1.85 -12.43
N VAL A 19 0.21 1.39 -11.20
CA VAL A 19 1.27 1.36 -10.18
C VAL A 19 2.21 0.17 -10.43
N ARG A 20 3.28 0.08 -9.66
CA ARG A 20 4.21 -1.03 -9.77
C ARG A 20 3.53 -2.32 -9.29
N ASN A 21 3.87 -3.44 -9.92
CA ASN A 21 3.25 -4.73 -9.61
C ASN A 21 4.08 -5.52 -8.59
N LYS A 22 3.61 -6.74 -8.26
CA LYS A 22 4.27 -7.63 -7.31
C LYS A 22 5.68 -8.02 -7.75
N HIS A 23 5.90 -8.20 -9.05
CA HIS A 23 7.23 -8.52 -9.59
C HIS A 23 8.21 -7.36 -9.33
N ALA A 24 7.78 -6.12 -9.59
CA ALA A 24 8.57 -4.93 -9.30
C ALA A 24 8.88 -4.83 -7.80
N TYR A 25 7.90 -5.12 -6.95
CA TYR A 25 8.10 -5.16 -5.50
C TYR A 25 9.19 -6.18 -5.12
N SER A 26 9.14 -7.39 -5.67
CA SER A 26 10.13 -8.43 -5.38
C SER A 26 11.55 -8.04 -5.80
N GLU A 27 11.70 -7.37 -6.94
CA GLU A 27 13.00 -6.86 -7.40
C GLU A 27 13.53 -5.76 -6.47
N ASP A 28 12.68 -4.81 -6.11
CA ASP A 28 13.05 -3.71 -5.23
C ASP A 28 13.34 -4.21 -3.81
N GLU A 29 12.58 -5.19 -3.33
CA GLU A 29 12.85 -5.87 -2.06
C GLU A 29 14.24 -6.48 -2.03
N ALA A 30 14.63 -7.18 -3.08
CA ALA A 30 15.96 -7.79 -3.17
C ALA A 30 17.06 -6.72 -3.11
N ALA A 31 16.88 -5.60 -3.82
CA ALA A 31 17.82 -4.49 -3.80
C ALA A 31 17.92 -3.84 -2.42
N LEU A 32 16.78 -3.63 -1.76
CA LEU A 32 16.74 -3.06 -0.41
C LEU A 32 17.36 -4.01 0.62
N ASN A 33 17.11 -5.31 0.49
CA ASN A 33 17.71 -6.31 1.38
C ASN A 33 19.24 -6.27 1.34
N ARG A 34 19.83 -6.07 0.16
CA ARG A 34 21.29 -5.92 0.05
C ARG A 34 21.79 -4.70 0.85
N LYS A 35 21.07 -3.60 0.76
CA LYS A 35 21.42 -2.37 1.50
C LYS A 35 21.23 -2.52 3.00
N ILE A 36 20.15 -3.18 3.43
CA ILE A 36 19.88 -3.43 4.86
C ILE A 36 20.97 -4.33 5.44
N MET A 37 21.30 -5.42 4.78
CA MET A 37 22.35 -6.34 5.22
C MET A 37 23.73 -5.67 5.24
N GLY A 38 23.99 -4.77 4.30
CA GLY A 38 25.23 -4.00 4.23
C GLY A 38 25.29 -2.81 5.18
N ARG A 39 24.26 -2.56 5.97
CA ARG A 39 24.15 -1.41 6.87
C ARG A 39 24.26 -0.06 6.16
N GLU A 40 23.79 0.00 4.91
CA GLU A 40 23.84 1.19 4.06
C GLU A 40 22.55 2.01 4.09
N LEU A 41 21.51 1.52 4.74
CA LEU A 41 20.20 2.14 4.75
C LEU A 41 19.70 2.30 6.18
N GLU A 42 19.34 3.53 6.55
CA GLU A 42 18.82 3.86 7.89
C GLU A 42 17.36 4.30 7.85
N LYS A 43 16.96 5.04 6.82
CA LYS A 43 15.64 5.66 6.72
C LYS A 43 14.81 4.96 5.67
N LEU A 44 13.94 4.08 6.13
CA LEU A 44 12.98 3.37 5.29
C LEU A 44 11.73 3.12 6.11
N ALA A 45 10.57 3.38 5.53
CA ALA A 45 9.27 2.99 6.09
C ALA A 45 8.52 2.14 5.08
N VAL A 46 7.76 1.20 5.60
CA VAL A 46 6.85 0.34 4.81
C VAL A 46 5.44 0.63 5.28
N VAL A 47 4.53 0.91 4.33
CA VAL A 47 3.10 1.04 4.60
C VAL A 47 2.39 -0.12 3.92
N VAL A 48 1.67 -0.92 4.68
CA VAL A 48 0.86 -2.02 4.16
C VAL A 48 -0.60 -1.55 4.14
N CYS A 49 -1.25 -1.71 3.00
CA CYS A 49 -2.59 -1.19 2.75
C CYS A 49 -3.51 -2.30 2.24
N ASP A 50 -4.75 -2.31 2.72
CA ASP A 50 -5.78 -3.26 2.30
C ASP A 50 -7.07 -2.48 2.05
N ILE A 51 -7.68 -2.67 0.87
CA ILE A 51 -8.94 -2.01 0.52
C ILE A 51 -10.08 -2.70 1.28
N ASN A 52 -10.86 -1.92 2.02
CA ASN A 52 -12.01 -2.44 2.74
C ASN A 52 -13.21 -2.64 1.82
N GLY A 53 -13.91 -3.76 2.00
CA GLY A 53 -15.19 -4.01 1.37
C GLY A 53 -15.17 -4.38 -0.10
N LEU A 54 -14.03 -4.71 -0.69
CA LEU A 54 -13.94 -5.06 -2.11
C LEU A 54 -14.82 -6.27 -2.46
N LYS A 55 -14.81 -7.31 -1.63
CA LYS A 55 -15.64 -8.49 -1.87
C LYS A 55 -17.12 -8.15 -1.84
N ILE A 56 -17.54 -7.32 -0.88
CA ILE A 56 -18.94 -6.89 -0.77
C ILE A 56 -19.35 -6.11 -2.03
N VAL A 57 -18.50 -5.21 -2.50
CA VAL A 57 -18.76 -4.44 -3.72
C VAL A 57 -18.87 -5.35 -4.94
N ASN A 58 -17.95 -6.30 -5.10
CA ASN A 58 -18.00 -7.27 -6.19
C ASN A 58 -19.30 -8.09 -6.15
N ASP A 59 -19.68 -8.59 -4.97
CA ASP A 59 -20.85 -9.45 -4.80
C ASP A 59 -22.17 -8.69 -4.98
N THR A 60 -22.23 -7.41 -4.58
CA THR A 60 -23.48 -6.62 -4.61
C THR A 60 -23.61 -5.71 -5.83
N LYS A 61 -22.50 -5.20 -6.37
CA LYS A 61 -22.48 -4.23 -7.47
C LYS A 61 -21.75 -4.70 -8.72
N GLY A 62 -21.12 -5.88 -8.67
CA GLY A 62 -20.42 -6.49 -9.78
C GLY A 62 -18.94 -6.13 -9.86
N HIS A 63 -18.21 -6.86 -10.71
CA HIS A 63 -16.76 -6.70 -10.84
C HIS A 63 -16.32 -5.35 -11.41
N ALA A 64 -17.13 -4.73 -12.25
CA ALA A 64 -16.83 -3.39 -12.78
C ALA A 64 -16.76 -2.35 -11.65
N ALA A 65 -17.69 -2.44 -10.69
CA ALA A 65 -17.69 -1.57 -9.52
C ALA A 65 -16.48 -1.87 -8.60
N GLY A 66 -16.13 -3.14 -8.46
CA GLY A 66 -14.93 -3.56 -7.72
C GLY A 66 -13.66 -3.02 -8.36
N ASP A 67 -13.55 -3.11 -9.67
CA ASP A 67 -12.40 -2.57 -10.42
C ASP A 67 -12.28 -1.05 -10.24
N LYS A 68 -13.42 -0.35 -10.26
CA LYS A 68 -13.44 1.10 -9.98
C LYS A 68 -12.94 1.40 -8.56
N LEU A 69 -13.37 0.61 -7.58
CA LEU A 69 -12.90 0.77 -6.20
C LEU A 69 -11.38 0.59 -6.09
N ILE A 70 -10.82 -0.41 -6.76
CA ILE A 70 -9.37 -0.64 -6.79
C ILE A 70 -8.65 0.55 -7.42
N LYS A 71 -9.16 1.06 -8.53
CA LYS A 71 -8.56 2.23 -9.22
C LYS A 71 -8.63 3.49 -8.36
N ASP A 72 -9.76 3.72 -7.70
CA ASP A 72 -9.95 4.88 -6.82
C ASP A 72 -9.03 4.80 -5.60
N ALA A 73 -8.89 3.61 -5.01
CA ALA A 73 -7.97 3.38 -3.89
C ALA A 73 -6.51 3.63 -4.31
N SER A 74 -6.13 3.13 -5.49
CA SER A 74 -4.79 3.33 -6.04
C SER A 74 -4.50 4.83 -6.26
N ALA A 75 -5.46 5.56 -6.84
CA ALA A 75 -5.34 6.99 -7.05
C ALA A 75 -5.17 7.75 -5.72
N LEU A 76 -5.94 7.39 -4.71
CA LEU A 76 -5.85 7.99 -3.38
C LEU A 76 -4.47 7.77 -2.75
N LEU A 77 -3.93 6.56 -2.86
CA LEU A 77 -2.58 6.25 -2.36
C LEU A 77 -1.49 7.03 -3.11
N CYS A 78 -1.57 7.09 -4.43
CA CYS A 78 -0.60 7.81 -5.25
C CYS A 78 -0.63 9.32 -5.00
N GLU A 79 -1.80 9.90 -4.85
CA GLU A 79 -1.97 11.32 -4.55
C GLU A 79 -1.46 11.68 -3.16
N SER A 80 -1.65 10.78 -2.20
CA SER A 80 -1.22 10.99 -0.81
C SER A 80 0.29 10.78 -0.64
N PHE A 81 0.84 9.72 -1.22
CA PHE A 81 2.25 9.35 -1.13
C PHE A 81 3.03 9.77 -2.39
N ILE A 82 2.99 11.06 -2.72
CA ILE A 82 3.62 11.58 -3.94
C ILE A 82 5.14 11.36 -4.01
N HIS A 83 5.79 11.14 -2.87
CA HIS A 83 7.22 10.85 -2.79
C HIS A 83 7.49 9.38 -2.41
N GLY A 84 6.48 8.54 -2.47
CA GLY A 84 6.57 7.11 -2.19
C GLY A 84 6.53 6.27 -3.45
N ALA A 85 6.95 5.01 -3.32
CA ALA A 85 6.79 4.01 -4.37
C ALA A 85 5.59 3.13 -4.00
N VAL A 86 4.54 3.15 -4.83
CA VAL A 86 3.29 2.40 -4.60
C VAL A 86 3.31 1.12 -5.43
N TYR A 87 3.02 0.00 -4.78
CA TYR A 87 2.96 -1.33 -5.40
C TYR A 87 1.61 -1.97 -5.13
N ARG A 88 1.07 -2.67 -6.12
CA ARG A 88 -0.07 -3.55 -5.93
C ARG A 88 0.46 -4.98 -5.86
N ILE A 89 0.31 -5.64 -4.70
CA ILE A 89 0.87 -6.97 -4.46
C ILE A 89 -0.19 -8.07 -4.38
N GLY A 90 -1.44 -7.72 -4.34
CA GLY A 90 -2.57 -8.64 -4.35
C GLY A 90 -3.81 -7.95 -4.90
N GLY A 91 -4.97 -8.63 -4.89
CA GLY A 91 -6.21 -8.09 -5.43
C GLY A 91 -6.60 -6.76 -4.79
N ASP A 92 -6.63 -6.73 -3.46
CA ASP A 92 -6.99 -5.58 -2.64
C ASP A 92 -5.83 -5.07 -1.78
N GLU A 93 -4.62 -5.53 -2.04
CA GLU A 93 -3.46 -5.27 -1.21
C GLU A 93 -2.41 -4.43 -1.92
N PHE A 94 -1.98 -3.35 -1.26
CA PHE A 94 -0.96 -2.42 -1.74
C PHE A 94 0.13 -2.27 -0.69
N VAL A 95 1.32 -1.94 -1.15
CA VAL A 95 2.46 -1.58 -0.28
C VAL A 95 3.03 -0.27 -0.77
N VAL A 96 3.39 0.61 0.15
CA VAL A 96 4.11 1.84 -0.16
C VAL A 96 5.46 1.79 0.53
N LEU A 97 6.53 2.00 -0.22
CA LEU A 97 7.88 2.12 0.30
C LEU A 97 8.25 3.60 0.36
N LEU A 98 8.68 4.07 1.54
CA LEU A 98 9.00 5.47 1.79
C LEU A 98 10.47 5.63 2.14
N GLN A 99 11.16 6.43 1.35
CA GLN A 99 12.55 6.81 1.55
C GLN A 99 12.69 8.32 1.35
N GLY A 100 13.80 8.90 1.75
CA GLY A 100 14.07 10.33 1.55
C GLY A 100 12.94 11.21 2.04
N LYS A 101 12.44 12.08 1.19
CA LYS A 101 11.36 13.02 1.52
C LYS A 101 10.06 12.30 1.93
N GLY A 102 9.75 11.19 1.28
CA GLY A 102 8.60 10.36 1.64
C GLY A 102 8.70 9.81 3.05
N TYR A 103 9.90 9.41 3.46
CA TYR A 103 10.16 8.98 4.83
C TYR A 103 10.01 10.14 5.82
N ASP A 104 10.59 11.29 5.51
CA ASP A 104 10.58 12.45 6.40
C ASP A 104 9.16 12.97 6.67
N THR A 105 8.26 12.88 5.70
CA THR A 105 6.87 13.35 5.80
C THR A 105 5.87 12.24 6.15
N ARG A 106 6.32 11.04 6.48
CA ARG A 106 5.47 9.86 6.65
C ARG A 106 4.35 10.01 7.68
N GLU A 107 4.68 10.54 8.84
CA GLU A 107 3.70 10.66 9.94
C GLU A 107 2.56 11.60 9.59
N GLU A 108 2.89 12.76 9.04
CA GLU A 108 1.93 13.76 8.62
C GLU A 108 1.04 13.23 7.48
N THR A 109 1.66 12.60 6.49
CA THR A 109 0.93 12.03 5.33
C THR A 109 -0.04 10.95 5.79
N ILE A 110 0.40 10.01 6.61
CA ILE A 110 -0.44 8.90 7.09
C ILE A 110 -1.56 9.41 7.97
N ARG A 111 -1.29 10.36 8.85
CA ARG A 111 -2.33 10.97 9.71
C ARG A 111 -3.39 11.66 8.87
N SER A 112 -2.99 12.47 7.92
CA SER A 112 -3.91 13.19 7.03
C SER A 112 -4.78 12.24 6.21
N LEU A 113 -4.15 11.21 5.65
CA LEU A 113 -4.87 10.20 4.88
C LEU A 113 -5.84 9.40 5.74
N ASN A 114 -5.45 9.03 6.97
CA ASN A 114 -6.36 8.34 7.90
C ASN A 114 -7.57 9.19 8.26
N GLN A 115 -7.41 10.51 8.44
CA GLN A 115 -8.54 11.42 8.69
C GLN A 115 -9.50 11.42 7.51
N GLN A 116 -8.99 11.47 6.28
CA GLN A 116 -9.81 11.41 5.08
C GLN A 116 -10.56 10.08 4.97
N ILE A 117 -9.88 8.97 5.24
CA ILE A 117 -10.47 7.63 5.21
C ILE A 117 -11.58 7.49 6.24
N GLU A 118 -11.39 8.00 7.45
CA GLU A 118 -12.43 7.98 8.48
C GLU A 118 -13.66 8.77 8.04
N GLY A 119 -13.48 9.92 7.40
CA GLY A 119 -14.58 10.68 6.79
C GLY A 119 -15.29 9.90 5.69
N ASN A 120 -14.56 9.11 4.93
CA ASN A 120 -15.11 8.30 3.82
C ASN A 120 -16.03 7.17 4.30
N ILE A 121 -15.91 6.71 5.53
CA ILE A 121 -16.80 5.68 6.09
C ILE A 121 -18.26 6.15 6.05
N ALA A 122 -18.52 7.39 6.44
CA ALA A 122 -19.87 7.94 6.47
C ALA A 122 -20.46 8.18 5.07
N THR A 123 -19.63 8.44 4.09
CA THR A 123 -20.04 8.72 2.70
C THR A 123 -19.98 7.52 1.77
N ASP A 124 -19.58 6.36 2.29
CA ASP A 124 -19.39 5.12 1.52
C ASP A 124 -18.36 5.26 0.38
N ASP A 125 -17.40 6.16 0.56
CA ASP A 125 -16.25 6.32 -0.34
C ASP A 125 -15.14 5.35 0.05
N VAL A 126 -13.99 5.43 -0.64
CA VAL A 126 -12.86 4.51 -0.46
C VAL A 126 -12.38 4.47 0.99
N VAL A 127 -12.31 3.26 1.56
CA VAL A 127 -11.75 3.01 2.89
C VAL A 127 -10.59 2.03 2.74
N ILE A 128 -9.43 2.43 3.23
CA ILE A 128 -8.20 1.64 3.20
C ILE A 128 -7.70 1.47 4.62
N SER A 129 -7.45 0.22 5.02
CA SER A 129 -6.78 -0.09 6.28
C SER A 129 -5.27 0.00 6.06
N MET A 130 -4.58 0.84 6.82
CA MET A 130 -3.15 1.04 6.71
C MET A 130 -2.43 0.77 8.02
N GLY A 131 -1.28 0.13 7.91
CA GLY A 131 -0.32 0.03 8.99
C GLY A 131 1.06 0.38 8.46
N TYR A 132 1.91 0.95 9.29
CA TYR A 132 3.26 1.28 8.86
C TYR A 132 4.30 0.98 9.95
N SER A 133 5.51 0.74 9.51
CA SER A 133 6.65 0.53 10.37
C SER A 133 7.90 1.10 9.73
N VAL A 134 8.89 1.41 10.55
CA VAL A 134 10.17 1.95 10.08
C VAL A 134 11.27 0.89 10.28
N LEU A 135 12.30 1.00 9.46
CA LEU A 135 13.50 0.17 9.59
C LEU A 135 14.17 0.44 10.95
N LYS A 136 14.49 -0.63 11.66
CA LYS A 136 15.18 -0.60 12.96
C LYS A 136 16.56 -1.21 12.83
N PRO A 137 17.51 -0.85 13.73
CA PRO A 137 18.87 -1.38 13.68
C PRO A 137 18.96 -2.91 13.74
N GLU A 138 18.02 -3.57 14.41
CA GLU A 138 17.96 -5.03 14.54
C GLU A 138 17.37 -5.75 13.32
N ASP A 139 16.77 -5.01 12.40
CA ASP A 139 16.17 -5.62 11.20
C ASP A 139 17.24 -6.13 10.25
N GLU A 140 17.03 -7.33 9.72
CA GLU A 140 17.94 -7.97 8.76
C GLU A 140 17.42 -7.90 7.33
N LEU A 141 16.09 -7.92 7.16
CA LEU A 141 15.42 -7.93 5.87
C LEU A 141 14.25 -6.95 5.84
N LEU A 142 13.87 -6.53 4.66
CA LEU A 142 12.66 -5.73 4.45
C LEU A 142 11.41 -6.41 5.03
N ARG A 143 11.37 -7.74 4.96
CA ARG A 143 10.29 -8.54 5.53
C ARG A 143 10.05 -8.24 7.01
N ASP A 144 11.10 -7.98 7.79
CA ASP A 144 10.98 -7.67 9.22
C ASP A 144 10.16 -6.39 9.43
N VAL A 145 10.40 -5.38 8.60
CA VAL A 145 9.64 -4.12 8.62
C VAL A 145 8.22 -4.34 8.12
N PHE A 146 8.08 -5.09 7.04
CA PHE A 146 6.78 -5.41 6.43
C PHE A 146 5.86 -6.12 7.42
N GLU A 147 6.35 -7.12 8.13
CA GLU A 147 5.53 -7.90 9.08
C GLU A 147 4.97 -7.04 10.22
N ARG A 148 5.76 -6.07 10.72
CA ARG A 148 5.26 -5.13 11.72
C ARG A 148 4.19 -4.21 11.16
N ALA A 149 4.38 -3.71 9.94
CA ALA A 149 3.40 -2.87 9.25
C ALA A 149 2.10 -3.65 8.97
N ASP A 150 2.23 -4.90 8.54
CA ASP A 150 1.10 -5.79 8.25
C ASP A 150 0.25 -6.05 9.51
N GLN A 151 0.91 -6.29 10.63
CA GLN A 151 0.22 -6.48 11.92
C GLN A 151 -0.55 -5.21 12.32
N MET A 152 0.05 -4.04 12.15
CA MET A 152 -0.63 -2.76 12.42
C MET A 152 -1.80 -2.52 11.47
N MET A 153 -1.68 -2.90 10.20
CA MET A 153 -2.77 -2.83 9.23
C MET A 153 -3.95 -3.70 9.67
N TYR A 154 -3.68 -4.90 10.13
CA TYR A 154 -4.70 -5.82 10.61
C TYR A 154 -5.45 -5.26 11.84
N GLU A 155 -4.73 -4.66 12.78
CA GLU A 155 -5.34 -3.98 13.94
C GLU A 155 -6.17 -2.77 13.52
N ARG A 156 -5.69 -1.99 12.55
CA ARG A 156 -6.43 -0.86 11.99
C ARG A 156 -7.71 -1.31 11.30
N LYS A 157 -7.67 -2.44 10.61
CA LYS A 157 -8.85 -3.03 9.97
C LYS A 157 -9.97 -3.30 10.97
N LYS A 158 -9.62 -3.86 12.13
CA LYS A 158 -10.57 -4.09 13.24
C LYS A 158 -11.14 -2.78 13.77
N GLU A 159 -10.28 -1.78 13.94
CA GLU A 159 -10.69 -0.46 14.42
C GLU A 159 -11.66 0.21 13.45
N LEU A 160 -11.36 0.20 12.15
CA LEU A 160 -12.26 0.77 11.13
C LEU A 160 -13.59 0.02 11.06
N LYS A 161 -13.60 -1.29 11.27
CA LYS A 161 -14.82 -2.08 11.37
C LYS A 161 -15.69 -1.60 12.54
N ARG A 162 -15.09 -1.37 13.71
CA ARG A 162 -15.81 -0.82 14.87
C ARG A 162 -16.39 0.57 14.60
N MET A 163 -15.76 1.33 13.71
CA MET A 163 -16.21 2.65 13.26
C MET A 163 -17.30 2.58 12.17
N GLY A 164 -17.66 1.38 11.71
CA GLY A 164 -18.71 1.17 10.71
C GLY A 164 -18.23 0.86 9.29
N ALA A 165 -16.94 0.68 9.07
CA ALA A 165 -16.42 0.32 7.75
C ALA A 165 -16.90 -1.08 7.33
N LYS A 166 -17.16 -1.26 6.03
CA LYS A 166 -17.51 -2.57 5.45
C LYS A 166 -16.31 -3.51 5.48
N THR A 167 -16.53 -4.75 5.87
CA THR A 167 -15.50 -5.79 5.89
C THR A 167 -16.09 -7.11 5.39
N ARG A 168 -15.21 -8.10 5.12
CA ARG A 168 -15.64 -9.43 4.69
C ARG A 168 -16.57 -10.13 5.67
N GLU A 169 -16.47 -9.77 6.94
CA GLU A 169 -17.21 -10.41 8.04
C GLU A 169 -18.51 -9.68 8.41
N ALA A 170 -18.87 -8.68 7.63
CA ALA A 170 -20.13 -7.96 7.86
C ALA A 170 -21.38 -8.77 7.38
#